data_1652d1aab6d453a2b4cc12013d3d978c
#
_entry.id   1652d1aab6d453a2b4cc12013d3d978c
#
_cell.length_a   1.000
_cell.length_b   1.000
_cell.length_c   1.000
_cell.angle_alpha   90.00
_cell.angle_beta   90.00
_cell.angle_gamma   90.00
#
_symmetry.space_group_name_H-M   'P 1'
#
loop_
_entity.id
_entity.type
_entity.pdbx_description
1 polymer ?
#
loop_
_entity_poly.entity_id
_entity_poly.type
_entity_poly.pdbx_seq_one_letter_code
_entity_poly.pdbx_strand_id
1 'polypeptide(L)'
;MKSKLPWIALGCAATISAFSAEQTESSKALGQIKTLIGNWSGTFQWTGGRNDSGSMNATYYVTGNGSAVVENLINESTPVMTSVYHLDGRDLRMTHFCGAQNQPRLKARRIDLDHGAIDFDFVDATNLRSPDAPHVHGLEIRLIDANHLTLTFLFQSGSVESREEINLKRAETRPS
;
A
#
# COMPACT_ATOMS: atom_id res chain seq x y z
N MET A 1 30.85 61.35 -42.75
CA MET A 1 31.02 60.70 -41.43
C MET A 1 29.85 59.75 -41.20
N LYS A 2 30.06 58.44 -41.29
CA LYS A 2 29.05 57.41 -41.08
C LYS A 2 29.42 56.64 -39.79
N SER A 3 28.67 56.86 -38.72
CA SER A 3 28.87 56.20 -37.44
C SER A 3 28.27 54.78 -37.51
N LYS A 4 29.08 53.77 -37.22
CA LYS A 4 28.62 52.38 -37.08
C LYS A 4 28.37 52.13 -35.60
N LEU A 5 27.11 51.83 -35.21
CA LEU A 5 26.78 51.29 -33.89
C LEU A 5 27.11 49.79 -33.85
N PRO A 6 27.69 49.27 -32.74
CA PRO A 6 27.89 47.86 -32.57
C PRO A 6 26.59 47.21 -32.01
N TRP A 7 26.20 46.12 -32.61
CA TRP A 7 25.13 45.24 -32.10
C TRP A 7 25.69 44.43 -30.92
N ILE A 8 25.14 44.67 -29.73
CA ILE A 8 25.40 43.82 -28.58
C ILE A 8 24.38 42.67 -28.62
N ALA A 9 24.84 41.47 -28.92
CA ALA A 9 24.05 40.27 -28.81
C ALA A 9 23.95 39.87 -27.32
N LEU A 10 22.79 40.09 -26.72
CA LEU A 10 22.47 39.62 -25.36
C LEU A 10 22.16 38.12 -25.42
N GLY A 11 23.12 37.27 -25.10
CA GLY A 11 22.95 35.83 -24.98
C GLY A 11 22.18 35.51 -23.69
N CYS A 12 20.90 35.16 -23.86
CA CYS A 12 20.09 34.63 -22.75
C CYS A 12 20.46 33.16 -22.50
N ALA A 13 21.36 32.91 -21.55
CA ALA A 13 21.65 31.57 -21.08
C ALA A 13 20.49 31.11 -20.23
N ALA A 14 19.61 30.30 -20.82
CA ALA A 14 18.56 29.59 -20.07
C ALA A 14 19.22 28.47 -19.24
N THR A 15 19.39 28.70 -17.96
CA THR A 15 19.74 27.65 -17.00
C THR A 15 18.54 26.73 -16.80
N ILE A 16 18.56 25.58 -17.45
CA ILE A 16 17.61 24.49 -17.18
C ILE A 16 18.01 23.90 -15.83
N SER A 17 17.39 24.35 -14.76
CA SER A 17 17.46 23.70 -13.46
C SER A 17 16.73 22.36 -13.59
N ALA A 18 17.48 21.26 -13.70
CA ALA A 18 16.94 19.92 -13.57
C ALA A 18 16.45 19.77 -12.11
N PHE A 19 15.15 19.97 -11.88
CA PHE A 19 14.49 19.57 -10.64
C PHE A 19 14.54 18.05 -10.59
N SER A 20 15.53 17.49 -9.88
CA SER A 20 15.45 16.13 -9.37
C SER A 20 14.31 16.15 -8.36
N ALA A 21 13.16 15.61 -8.74
CA ALA A 21 12.04 15.45 -7.81
C ALA A 21 12.51 14.49 -6.71
N GLU A 22 12.77 15.01 -5.53
CA GLU A 22 13.07 14.22 -4.35
C GLU A 22 11.93 13.24 -4.12
N GLN A 23 12.25 11.94 -4.08
CA GLN A 23 11.24 10.90 -3.85
C GLN A 23 10.63 11.10 -2.46
N THR A 24 9.29 11.27 -2.42
CA THR A 24 8.58 11.37 -1.15
C THR A 24 8.64 10.06 -0.38
N GLU A 25 8.51 10.09 0.95
CA GLU A 25 8.43 8.87 1.78
C GLU A 25 7.32 7.92 1.29
N SER A 26 6.17 8.46 0.87
CA SER A 26 5.09 7.67 0.27
C SER A 26 5.51 6.96 -1.02
N SER A 27 6.31 7.62 -1.87
CA SER A 27 6.83 7.01 -3.10
C SER A 27 7.83 5.89 -2.80
N LYS A 28 8.69 6.09 -1.82
CA LYS A 28 9.62 5.05 -1.34
C LYS A 28 8.85 3.88 -0.74
N ALA A 29 7.81 4.14 0.07
CA ALA A 29 6.97 3.11 0.67
C ALA A 29 6.21 2.28 -0.38
N LEU A 30 5.65 2.92 -1.42
CA LEU A 30 5.08 2.17 -2.55
C LEU A 30 6.15 1.33 -3.26
N GLY A 31 7.38 1.84 -3.37
CA GLY A 31 8.54 1.09 -3.86
C GLY A 31 8.82 -0.17 -3.03
N GLN A 32 8.76 -0.06 -1.71
CA GLN A 32 8.90 -1.21 -0.80
C GLN A 32 7.76 -2.21 -0.96
N ILE A 33 6.49 -1.76 -1.06
CA ILE A 33 5.36 -2.65 -1.33
C ILE A 33 5.53 -3.38 -2.67
N LYS A 34 6.13 -2.75 -3.70
CA LYS A 34 6.45 -3.41 -4.97
C LYS A 34 7.45 -4.56 -4.83
N THR A 35 8.30 -4.58 -3.82
CA THR A 35 9.22 -5.71 -3.58
C THR A 35 8.50 -6.99 -3.15
N LEU A 36 7.22 -6.89 -2.74
CA LEU A 36 6.39 -8.02 -2.35
C LEU A 36 5.88 -8.85 -3.54
N ILE A 37 6.08 -8.42 -4.78
CA ILE A 37 5.61 -9.14 -5.98
C ILE A 37 5.94 -10.63 -5.87
N GLY A 38 4.92 -11.47 -6.14
CA GLY A 38 5.01 -12.92 -6.11
C GLY A 38 3.96 -13.56 -5.22
N ASN A 39 4.21 -14.81 -4.85
CA ASN A 39 3.31 -15.63 -4.06
C ASN A 39 3.84 -15.77 -2.63
N TRP A 40 2.91 -15.79 -1.70
CA TRP A 40 3.17 -15.88 -0.26
C TRP A 40 2.24 -16.90 0.36
N SER A 41 2.69 -17.58 1.40
CA SER A 41 1.90 -18.52 2.18
C SER A 41 2.14 -18.32 3.67
N GLY A 42 1.12 -18.58 4.48
CA GLY A 42 1.22 -18.40 5.91
C GLY A 42 -0.07 -18.69 6.65
N THR A 43 -0.27 -18.00 7.75
CA THR A 43 -1.40 -18.20 8.64
C THR A 43 -2.02 -16.86 9.03
N PHE A 44 -3.30 -16.90 9.40
CA PHE A 44 -3.96 -15.78 10.05
C PHE A 44 -4.45 -16.17 11.44
N GLN A 45 -4.58 -15.15 12.30
CA GLN A 45 -5.21 -15.26 13.62
C GLN A 45 -6.03 -14.02 13.90
N TRP A 46 -7.31 -14.23 14.24
CA TRP A 46 -8.20 -13.20 14.77
C TRP A 46 -8.14 -13.16 16.29
N THR A 47 -8.18 -11.94 16.84
CA THR A 47 -8.28 -11.66 18.27
C THR A 47 -9.25 -10.51 18.55
N GLY A 48 -9.69 -10.35 19.83
CA GLY A 48 -10.65 -9.32 20.21
C GLY A 48 -12.10 -9.81 20.08
N GLY A 49 -12.95 -9.07 19.39
CA GLY A 49 -14.36 -9.43 19.20
C GLY A 49 -14.60 -10.65 18.30
N ARG A 50 -13.58 -11.09 17.57
CA ARG A 50 -13.56 -12.32 16.78
C ARG A 50 -12.39 -13.19 17.23
N ASN A 51 -12.59 -14.50 17.27
CA ASN A 51 -11.53 -15.48 17.55
C ASN A 51 -11.61 -16.59 16.48
N ASP A 52 -10.60 -16.64 15.63
CA ASP A 52 -10.52 -17.57 14.50
C ASP A 52 -9.06 -17.67 14.04
N SER A 53 -8.67 -18.77 13.39
CA SER A 53 -7.32 -18.91 12.85
C SER A 53 -7.31 -19.93 11.71
N GLY A 54 -6.33 -19.84 10.85
CA GLY A 54 -6.20 -20.76 9.72
C GLY A 54 -5.03 -20.43 8.82
N SER A 55 -5.01 -21.03 7.64
CA SER A 55 -4.03 -20.73 6.60
C SER A 55 -4.50 -19.56 5.74
N MET A 56 -3.54 -18.73 5.31
CA MET A 56 -3.75 -17.63 4.37
C MET A 56 -2.62 -17.64 3.35
N ASN A 57 -2.98 -17.53 2.08
CA ASN A 57 -2.03 -17.25 1.01
C ASN A 57 -2.22 -15.81 0.53
N ALA A 58 -1.19 -15.25 -0.09
CA ALA A 58 -1.31 -13.96 -0.74
C ALA A 58 -0.58 -13.94 -2.09
N THR A 59 -1.08 -13.10 -3.00
CA THR A 59 -0.37 -12.77 -4.24
C THR A 59 -0.25 -11.27 -4.37
N TYR A 60 0.92 -10.82 -4.81
CA TYR A 60 1.18 -9.42 -5.10
C TYR A 60 1.60 -9.26 -6.55
N TYR A 61 1.04 -8.28 -7.25
CA TYR A 61 1.47 -7.91 -8.59
C TYR A 61 1.31 -6.41 -8.84
N VAL A 62 2.09 -5.90 -9.78
CA VAL A 62 2.02 -4.49 -10.21
C VAL A 62 1.06 -4.36 -11.37
N THR A 63 0.27 -3.30 -11.38
CA THR A 63 -0.67 -2.94 -12.44
C THR A 63 -0.61 -1.45 -12.77
N GLY A 64 -1.45 -0.98 -13.70
CA GLY A 64 -1.54 0.43 -14.05
C GLY A 64 -0.21 1.02 -14.53
N ASN A 65 0.55 0.26 -15.33
CA ASN A 65 1.88 0.66 -15.82
C ASN A 65 2.85 1.06 -14.67
N GLY A 66 2.79 0.33 -13.57
CA GLY A 66 3.66 0.57 -12.42
C GLY A 66 3.10 1.53 -11.37
N SER A 67 1.91 2.08 -11.55
CA SER A 67 1.33 3.06 -10.62
C SER A 67 0.66 2.45 -9.39
N ALA A 68 0.32 1.15 -9.43
CA ALA A 68 -0.36 0.48 -8.33
C ALA A 68 0.17 -0.93 -8.08
N VAL A 69 0.04 -1.38 -6.83
CA VAL A 69 0.26 -2.76 -6.40
C VAL A 69 -1.06 -3.35 -5.96
N VAL A 70 -1.36 -4.54 -6.47
CA VAL A 70 -2.53 -5.32 -6.05
C VAL A 70 -2.07 -6.45 -5.15
N GLU A 71 -2.72 -6.58 -4.00
CA GLU A 71 -2.62 -7.69 -3.06
C GLU A 71 -3.93 -8.47 -3.14
N ASN A 72 -3.86 -9.79 -3.29
CA ASN A 72 -5.01 -10.67 -3.05
C ASN A 72 -4.70 -11.56 -1.85
N LEU A 73 -5.58 -11.58 -0.87
CA LEU A 73 -5.58 -12.55 0.20
C LEU A 73 -6.47 -13.72 -0.22
N ILE A 74 -5.93 -14.93 -0.13
CA ILE A 74 -6.52 -16.14 -0.70
C ILE A 74 -6.68 -17.17 0.41
N ASN A 75 -7.91 -17.56 0.68
CA ASN A 75 -8.21 -18.69 1.56
C ASN A 75 -8.54 -19.92 0.71
N GLU A 76 -7.85 -21.03 0.99
CA GLU A 76 -7.86 -22.24 0.16
C GLU A 76 -7.44 -21.95 -1.30
N SER A 77 -8.37 -21.69 -2.19
CA SER A 77 -8.09 -21.34 -3.61
C SER A 77 -8.90 -20.14 -4.08
N THR A 78 -9.60 -19.47 -3.16
CA THR A 78 -10.50 -18.36 -3.48
C THR A 78 -9.94 -17.06 -2.94
N PRO A 79 -9.77 -16.00 -3.78
CA PRO A 79 -9.50 -14.66 -3.27
C PRO A 79 -10.67 -14.19 -2.40
N VAL A 80 -10.38 -13.91 -1.14
CA VAL A 80 -11.38 -13.50 -0.14
C VAL A 80 -11.37 -11.99 0.10
N MET A 81 -10.23 -11.36 -0.12
CA MET A 81 -10.04 -9.90 0.00
C MET A 81 -9.00 -9.43 -1.03
N THR A 82 -9.11 -8.19 -1.45
CA THR A 82 -8.15 -7.55 -2.35
C THR A 82 -7.84 -6.15 -1.86
N SER A 83 -6.57 -5.78 -1.81
CA SER A 83 -6.12 -4.41 -1.53
C SER A 83 -5.38 -3.83 -2.73
N VAL A 84 -5.60 -2.55 -3.03
CA VAL A 84 -4.89 -1.83 -4.09
C VAL A 84 -4.16 -0.65 -3.47
N TYR A 85 -2.84 -0.66 -3.54
CA TYR A 85 -1.95 0.38 -3.03
C TYR A 85 -1.52 1.30 -4.18
N HIS A 86 -1.62 2.60 -4.00
CA HIS A 86 -1.26 3.61 -5.01
C HIS A 86 -0.91 4.95 -4.38
N LEU A 87 -0.35 5.87 -5.15
CA LEU A 87 -0.18 7.24 -4.73
C LEU A 87 -1.39 8.10 -5.13
N ASP A 88 -1.73 9.06 -4.27
CA ASP A 88 -2.64 10.16 -4.52
C ASP A 88 -1.89 11.46 -4.15
N GLY A 89 -1.28 12.10 -5.15
CA GLY A 89 -0.36 13.20 -4.92
C GLY A 89 0.85 12.75 -4.07
N ARG A 90 0.94 13.26 -2.84
CA ARG A 90 2.02 12.93 -1.90
C ARG A 90 1.61 11.85 -0.88
N ASP A 91 0.39 11.38 -0.93
CA ASP A 91 -0.15 10.39 0.00
C ASP A 91 -0.03 8.97 -0.56
N LEU A 92 0.39 8.02 0.26
CA LEU A 92 0.20 6.60 -0.02
C LEU A 92 -1.19 6.20 0.44
N ARG A 93 -1.99 5.69 -0.49
CA ARG A 93 -3.38 5.26 -0.31
C ARG A 93 -3.53 3.77 -0.49
N MET A 94 -4.57 3.22 0.13
CA MET A 94 -5.00 1.85 -0.08
C MET A 94 -6.52 1.80 -0.15
N THR A 95 -7.05 1.08 -1.15
CA THR A 95 -8.46 0.69 -1.21
C THR A 95 -8.55 -0.80 -0.95
N HIS A 96 -9.32 -1.19 0.06
CA HIS A 96 -9.50 -2.57 0.46
C HIS A 96 -10.88 -3.09 0.08
N PHE A 97 -10.96 -4.11 -0.76
CA PHE A 97 -12.19 -4.83 -1.09
C PHE A 97 -12.41 -5.90 -0.04
N CYS A 98 -13.19 -5.57 0.97
CA CYS A 98 -13.37 -6.34 2.19
C CYS A 98 -14.36 -7.50 2.02
N GLY A 99 -14.11 -8.62 2.71
CA GLY A 99 -15.08 -9.70 2.85
C GLY A 99 -16.42 -9.27 3.50
N ALA A 100 -16.45 -8.12 4.19
CA ALA A 100 -17.68 -7.48 4.68
C ALA A 100 -18.51 -6.78 3.58
N GLN A 101 -18.12 -6.92 2.31
CA GLN A 101 -18.81 -6.37 1.13
C GLN A 101 -18.82 -4.82 1.06
N ASN A 102 -17.84 -4.18 1.67
CA ASN A 102 -17.59 -2.75 1.54
C ASN A 102 -16.14 -2.49 1.11
N GLN A 103 -15.82 -1.25 0.77
CA GLN A 103 -14.51 -0.88 0.26
C GLN A 103 -13.94 0.27 1.11
N PRO A 104 -13.32 -0.04 2.27
CA PRO A 104 -12.58 0.94 3.06
C PRO A 104 -11.43 1.53 2.24
N ARG A 105 -11.26 2.85 2.36
CA ARG A 105 -10.13 3.58 1.82
C ARG A 105 -9.28 4.08 2.97
N LEU A 106 -8.00 3.76 2.93
CA LEU A 106 -7.05 4.09 3.97
C LEU A 106 -5.94 4.97 3.41
N LYS A 107 -5.30 5.71 4.30
CA LYS A 107 -4.14 6.56 4.02
C LYS A 107 -3.02 6.21 4.97
N ALA A 108 -1.78 6.13 4.47
CA ALA A 108 -0.62 5.95 5.33
C ALA A 108 -0.50 7.12 6.30
N ARG A 109 -0.53 6.80 7.60
CA ARG A 109 -0.31 7.73 8.72
C ARG A 109 1.14 7.77 9.13
N ARG A 110 1.79 6.59 9.16
CA ARG A 110 3.20 6.42 9.53
C ARG A 110 3.90 5.60 8.47
N ILE A 111 5.05 6.10 8.05
CA ILE A 111 5.99 5.39 7.18
C ILE A 111 7.35 5.42 7.89
N ASP A 112 7.87 4.26 8.23
CA ASP A 112 9.14 4.06 8.90
C ASP A 112 9.87 2.89 8.22
N LEU A 113 10.52 3.22 7.10
CA LEU A 113 11.12 2.22 6.22
C LEU A 113 12.39 1.61 6.83
N ASP A 114 13.05 2.30 7.75
CA ASP A 114 14.24 1.77 8.45
C ASP A 114 13.87 0.59 9.35
N HIS A 115 12.63 0.58 9.87
CA HIS A 115 12.08 -0.52 10.66
C HIS A 115 11.03 -1.36 9.89
N GLY A 116 10.92 -1.15 8.58
CA GLY A 116 9.99 -1.90 7.73
C GLY A 116 8.51 -1.69 8.07
N ALA A 117 8.13 -0.55 8.67
CA ALA A 117 6.79 -0.32 9.15
C ALA A 117 6.02 0.70 8.29
N ILE A 118 4.79 0.35 7.91
CA ILE A 118 3.84 1.24 7.24
C ILE A 118 2.48 1.04 7.91
N ASP A 119 1.94 2.10 8.53
CA ASP A 119 0.65 2.07 9.21
C ASP A 119 -0.36 2.95 8.46
N PHE A 120 -1.56 2.43 8.23
CA PHE A 120 -2.64 3.10 7.54
C PHE A 120 -3.82 3.31 8.47
N ASP A 121 -4.41 4.51 8.40
CA ASP A 121 -5.66 4.86 9.07
C ASP A 121 -6.81 4.96 8.07
N PHE A 122 -8.01 4.71 8.57
CA PHE A 122 -9.26 4.84 7.84
C PHE A 122 -9.51 6.28 7.39
N VAL A 123 -9.99 6.44 6.17
CA VAL A 123 -10.43 7.73 5.62
C VAL A 123 -11.95 7.72 5.46
N ASP A 124 -12.45 6.75 4.71
CA ASP A 124 -13.86 6.52 4.44
C ASP A 124 -14.08 5.11 3.86
N ALA A 125 -15.31 4.77 3.56
CA ALA A 125 -15.63 3.53 2.86
C ALA A 125 -16.79 3.73 1.88
N THR A 126 -16.70 3.07 0.73
CA THR A 126 -17.86 2.90 -0.15
C THR A 126 -18.66 1.68 0.25
N ASN A 127 -19.96 1.67 -0.06
CA ASN A 127 -20.88 0.58 0.26
C ASN A 127 -20.95 0.22 1.77
N LEU A 128 -20.69 1.18 2.65
CA LEU A 128 -20.86 1.02 4.08
C LEU A 128 -22.35 1.23 4.43
N ARG A 129 -23.01 0.17 4.88
CA ARG A 129 -24.48 0.16 5.09
C ARG A 129 -24.94 1.06 6.24
N SER A 130 -24.09 1.28 7.23
CA SER A 130 -24.26 2.21 8.34
C SER A 130 -22.90 2.59 8.92
N PRO A 131 -22.76 3.67 9.71
CA PRO A 131 -21.51 4.03 10.36
C PRO A 131 -20.93 2.90 11.24
N ASP A 132 -21.79 2.07 11.84
CA ASP A 132 -21.42 0.96 12.72
C ASP A 132 -21.26 -0.37 11.98
N ALA A 133 -21.44 -0.39 10.65
CA ALA A 133 -21.28 -1.63 9.88
C ALA A 133 -19.83 -2.13 9.95
N PRO A 134 -19.64 -3.46 9.99
CA PRO A 134 -18.30 -4.06 10.03
C PRO A 134 -17.42 -3.60 8.87
N HIS A 135 -16.21 -3.12 9.16
CA HIS A 135 -15.25 -2.69 8.14
C HIS A 135 -13.81 -2.70 8.66
N VAL A 136 -12.85 -2.75 7.75
CA VAL A 136 -11.43 -2.51 8.07
C VAL A 136 -11.25 -1.02 8.39
N HIS A 137 -10.72 -0.74 9.57
CA HIS A 137 -10.50 0.61 10.09
C HIS A 137 -9.03 1.03 10.12
N GLY A 138 -8.12 0.09 9.93
CA GLY A 138 -6.69 0.34 9.85
C GLY A 138 -5.95 -0.87 9.31
N LEU A 139 -4.69 -0.65 8.91
CA LEU A 139 -3.76 -1.70 8.51
C LEU A 139 -2.36 -1.35 8.98
N GLU A 140 -1.69 -2.31 9.59
CA GLU A 140 -0.27 -2.24 9.90
C GLU A 140 0.48 -3.24 9.04
N ILE A 141 1.46 -2.78 8.26
CA ILE A 141 2.36 -3.61 7.47
C ILE A 141 3.72 -3.65 8.19
N ARG A 142 4.27 -4.83 8.37
CA ARG A 142 5.62 -5.04 8.90
C ARG A 142 6.42 -5.88 7.92
N LEU A 143 7.34 -5.25 7.22
CA LEU A 143 8.30 -5.89 6.32
C LEU A 143 9.48 -6.39 7.16
N ILE A 144 9.42 -7.64 7.58
CA ILE A 144 10.42 -8.21 8.50
C ILE A 144 11.75 -8.40 7.79
N ASP A 145 11.71 -8.99 6.60
CA ASP A 145 12.83 -9.15 5.68
C ASP A 145 12.30 -9.40 4.25
N ALA A 146 13.17 -9.77 3.31
CA ALA A 146 12.80 -10.03 1.91
C ALA A 146 11.79 -11.19 1.74
N ASN A 147 11.66 -12.06 2.75
CA ASN A 147 10.89 -13.29 2.69
C ASN A 147 9.81 -13.41 3.78
N HIS A 148 9.72 -12.46 4.70
CA HIS A 148 8.76 -12.48 5.80
C HIS A 148 8.04 -11.13 5.93
N LEU A 149 6.73 -11.19 6.06
CA LEU A 149 5.82 -10.06 6.11
C LEU A 149 4.72 -10.36 7.14
N THR A 150 4.37 -9.36 7.94
CA THR A 150 3.16 -9.40 8.77
C THR A 150 2.22 -8.28 8.35
N LEU A 151 0.95 -8.63 8.16
CA LEU A 151 -0.17 -7.70 7.99
C LEU A 151 -1.04 -7.78 9.24
N THR A 152 -1.42 -6.65 9.81
CA THR A 152 -2.42 -6.62 10.88
C THR A 152 -3.55 -5.70 10.47
N PHE A 153 -4.69 -6.28 10.09
CA PHE A 153 -5.92 -5.54 9.85
C PHE A 153 -6.62 -5.22 11.15
N LEU A 154 -6.93 -3.95 11.36
CA LEU A 154 -7.76 -3.47 12.47
C LEU A 154 -9.18 -3.40 11.96
N PHE A 155 -10.06 -4.18 12.55
CA PHE A 155 -11.45 -4.32 12.11
C PHE A 155 -12.38 -3.78 13.18
N GLN A 156 -13.33 -2.95 12.78
CA GLN A 156 -14.31 -2.35 13.68
C GLN A 156 -15.74 -2.77 13.29
N SER A 157 -16.56 -3.08 14.30
CA SER A 157 -17.98 -3.37 14.16
C SER A 157 -18.74 -2.71 15.32
N GLY A 158 -19.35 -1.57 15.08
CA GLY A 158 -19.86 -0.71 16.14
C GLY A 158 -18.74 -0.30 17.09
N SER A 159 -18.87 -0.61 18.39
CA SER A 159 -17.83 -0.38 19.41
C SER A 159 -16.87 -1.55 19.61
N VAL A 160 -17.01 -2.63 18.85
CA VAL A 160 -16.21 -3.84 19.00
C VAL A 160 -15.04 -3.80 18.01
N GLU A 161 -13.82 -3.91 18.54
CA GLU A 161 -12.60 -4.03 17.74
C GLU A 161 -12.16 -5.49 17.66
N SER A 162 -11.62 -5.86 16.50
CA SER A 162 -10.95 -7.13 16.25
C SER A 162 -9.67 -6.88 15.47
N ARG A 163 -8.70 -7.77 15.62
CA ARG A 163 -7.44 -7.72 14.88
C ARG A 163 -7.27 -9.03 14.13
N GLU A 164 -6.96 -8.94 12.83
CA GLU A 164 -6.51 -10.08 12.04
C GLU A 164 -5.02 -9.92 11.77
N GLU A 165 -4.22 -10.73 12.43
CA GLU A 165 -2.79 -10.81 12.16
C GLU A 165 -2.53 -11.92 11.14
N ILE A 166 -1.87 -11.58 10.04
CA ILE A 166 -1.53 -12.49 8.94
C ILE A 166 -0.01 -12.51 8.82
N ASN A 167 0.59 -13.66 9.13
CA ASN A 167 2.02 -13.87 9.03
C ASN A 167 2.34 -14.66 7.75
N LEU A 168 3.05 -14.04 6.82
CA LEU A 168 3.32 -14.55 5.48
C LEU A 168 4.82 -14.79 5.28
N LYS A 169 5.14 -15.89 4.63
CA LYS A 169 6.45 -16.22 4.10
C LYS A 169 6.38 -16.31 2.57
N ARG A 170 7.40 -15.81 1.88
CA ARG A 170 7.48 -15.92 0.41
C ARG A 170 7.46 -17.39 0.00
N ALA A 171 6.55 -17.73 -0.88
CA ALA A 171 6.44 -19.10 -1.40
C ALA A 171 7.64 -19.40 -2.31
N GLU A 172 8.21 -20.60 -2.16
CA GLU A 172 9.24 -21.06 -3.08
C GLU A 172 8.66 -21.23 -4.48
N THR A 173 9.31 -20.66 -5.48
CA THR A 173 8.99 -20.97 -6.87
C THR A 173 9.38 -22.41 -7.12
N ARG A 174 8.42 -23.31 -7.29
CA ARG A 174 8.75 -24.66 -7.78
C ARG A 174 9.45 -24.48 -9.14
N PRO A 175 10.63 -25.06 -9.34
CA PRO A 175 11.17 -25.15 -10.67
C PRO A 175 10.21 -25.96 -11.54
N SER A 176 9.82 -25.37 -12.68
CA SER A 176 9.03 -25.99 -13.74
C SER A 176 9.75 -27.15 -14.38
#